data_a44a19921b56d16fdd6e5686ef2e440f
#
_entry.id   a44a19921b56d16fdd6e5686ef2e440f
#
_cell.length_a   1.000
_cell.length_b   1.000
_cell.length_c   1.000
_cell.angle_alpha   90.00
_cell.angle_beta   90.00
_cell.angle_gamma   90.00
#
_symmetry.space_group_name_H-M   'P 1'
#
loop_
_entity.id
_entity.type
_entity.pdbx_description
1 polymer ?
#
loop_
_entity_poly.entity_id
_entity_poly.type
_entity_poly.pdbx_seq_one_letter_code
_entity_poly.pdbx_strand_id
1 'polypeptide(L)'
;RRAGEKQRAETHHKKNTDRMFVNGKYISKTHPLHKPGRYKTFTDAAFDSLAKYELSREGQVYIITNPNFPEWIKVGMAIDSEDRLNGYQTSSPFRDYSLFTSWSVVDRRSAESEAHSLLEKSFDRRGEWFKCTPEQAHEAVAELMENHQ
;
A
#
# COMPACT_ATOMS: atom_id res chain seq x y z
N ARG A 1 0.88 11.40 -40.06
CA ARG A 1 1.43 10.20 -39.45
C ARG A 1 1.47 9.04 -40.46
N ARG A 2 2.54 8.33 -40.51
CA ARG A 2 2.72 7.22 -41.44
C ARG A 2 1.88 6.02 -41.01
N ALA A 3 1.41 5.26 -41.98
CA ALA A 3 0.61 4.06 -41.73
C ALA A 3 1.32 3.04 -40.84
N GLY A 4 2.64 2.85 -41.04
CA GLY A 4 3.44 1.93 -40.25
C GLY A 4 3.53 2.33 -38.75
N GLU A 5 3.60 3.61 -38.45
CA GLU A 5 3.62 4.12 -37.07
C GLU A 5 2.27 3.89 -36.39
N LYS A 6 1.18 4.11 -37.10
CA LYS A 6 -0.16 3.84 -36.60
C LYS A 6 -0.34 2.36 -36.30
N GLN A 7 0.11 1.49 -37.19
CA GLN A 7 0.02 0.05 -37.00
C GLN A 7 0.85 -0.43 -35.81
N ARG A 8 2.05 0.10 -35.61
CA ARG A 8 2.88 -0.22 -34.44
C ARG A 8 2.23 0.21 -33.13
N ALA A 9 1.63 1.38 -33.10
CA ALA A 9 0.91 1.87 -31.94
C ALA A 9 -0.25 0.97 -31.59
N GLU A 10 -1.03 0.53 -32.56
CA GLU A 10 -2.15 -0.40 -32.36
C GLU A 10 -1.68 -1.75 -31.82
N THR A 11 -0.59 -2.30 -32.38
CA THR A 11 -0.01 -3.56 -31.91
C THR A 11 0.48 -3.46 -30.47
N HIS A 12 1.15 -2.36 -30.13
CA HIS A 12 1.62 -2.11 -28.77
C HIS A 12 0.42 -1.99 -27.81
N HIS A 13 -0.62 -1.30 -28.20
CA HIS A 13 -1.84 -1.15 -27.41
C HIS A 13 -2.53 -2.50 -27.14
N LYS A 14 -2.63 -3.37 -28.16
CA LYS A 14 -3.19 -4.71 -27.99
C LYS A 14 -2.38 -5.55 -26.99
N LYS A 15 -1.06 -5.47 -27.04
CA LYS A 15 -0.20 -6.16 -26.06
C LYS A 15 -0.44 -5.65 -24.65
N ASN A 16 -0.70 -4.36 -24.49
CA ASN A 16 -0.96 -3.75 -23.19
C ASN A 16 -2.32 -4.12 -22.60
N THR A 17 -3.30 -4.58 -23.39
CA THR A 17 -4.61 -4.97 -22.87
C THR A 17 -4.55 -6.16 -21.92
N ASP A 18 -3.52 -7.01 -22.02
CA ASP A 18 -3.32 -8.15 -21.12
C ASP A 18 -2.52 -7.81 -19.87
N ARG A 19 -2.03 -6.58 -19.78
CA ARG A 19 -1.24 -6.13 -18.63
C ARG A 19 -2.15 -5.48 -17.61
N MET A 20 -1.86 -5.74 -16.34
CA MET A 20 -2.56 -5.10 -15.24
C MET A 20 -1.59 -4.42 -14.29
N PHE A 21 -2.05 -3.32 -13.69
CA PHE A 21 -1.28 -2.55 -12.72
C PHE A 21 -2.13 -2.33 -11.48
N VAL A 22 -1.53 -2.46 -10.33
CA VAL A 22 -2.13 -2.16 -9.05
C VAL A 22 -1.28 -1.07 -8.39
N ASN A 23 -1.91 0.05 -8.09
CA ASN A 23 -1.22 1.20 -7.50
C ASN A 23 0.01 1.64 -8.32
N GLY A 24 -0.13 1.65 -9.66
CA GLY A 24 0.94 2.02 -10.58
C GLY A 24 2.01 0.96 -10.81
N LYS A 25 1.90 -0.20 -10.16
CA LYS A 25 2.87 -1.30 -10.25
C LYS A 25 2.33 -2.44 -11.10
N TYR A 26 3.12 -2.92 -12.04
CA TYR A 26 2.77 -4.08 -12.88
C TYR A 26 2.60 -5.32 -12.01
N ILE A 27 1.54 -6.08 -12.26
CA ILE A 27 1.33 -7.38 -11.65
C ILE A 27 1.46 -8.48 -12.70
N SER A 28 2.04 -9.62 -12.30
CA SER A 28 2.24 -10.76 -13.20
C SER A 28 0.91 -11.46 -13.51
N LYS A 29 0.92 -12.27 -14.57
CA LYS A 29 -0.26 -13.08 -14.93
C LYS A 29 -0.65 -14.08 -13.86
N THR A 30 0.26 -14.44 -12.97
CA THR A 30 0.01 -15.35 -11.87
C THR A 30 -0.55 -14.67 -10.62
N HIS A 31 -0.55 -13.34 -10.60
CA HIS A 31 -1.06 -12.58 -9.47
C HIS A 31 -2.57 -12.79 -9.32
N PRO A 32 -3.10 -12.95 -8.07
CA PRO A 32 -4.53 -13.19 -7.84
C PRO A 32 -5.47 -12.13 -8.41
N LEU A 33 -5.01 -10.89 -8.53
CA LEU A 33 -5.80 -9.79 -9.08
C LEU A 33 -5.75 -9.71 -10.60
N HIS A 34 -4.88 -10.49 -11.25
CA HIS A 34 -4.73 -10.44 -12.69
C HIS A 34 -5.89 -11.15 -13.41
N LYS A 35 -6.47 -10.47 -14.41
CA LYS A 35 -7.57 -10.99 -15.22
C LYS A 35 -7.26 -10.75 -16.70
N PRO A 36 -6.54 -11.68 -17.38
CA PRO A 36 -6.11 -11.48 -18.76
C PRO A 36 -7.30 -11.41 -19.71
N GLY A 37 -7.15 -10.61 -20.76
CA GLY A 37 -8.16 -10.47 -21.82
C GLY A 37 -9.43 -9.73 -21.43
N ARG A 38 -9.53 -9.24 -20.23
CA ARG A 38 -10.71 -8.55 -19.72
C ARG A 38 -10.84 -7.10 -20.16
N TYR A 39 -9.72 -6.45 -20.40
CA TYR A 39 -9.67 -5.00 -20.61
C TYR A 39 -9.41 -4.66 -22.06
N LYS A 40 -10.10 -3.63 -22.57
CA LYS A 40 -9.95 -3.17 -23.94
C LYS A 40 -8.77 -2.21 -24.12
N THR A 41 -8.40 -1.49 -23.05
CA THR A 41 -7.34 -0.51 -23.09
C THR A 41 -6.47 -0.61 -21.82
N PHE A 42 -5.26 -0.07 -21.91
CA PHE A 42 -4.36 0.07 -20.75
C PHE A 42 -5.01 0.91 -19.64
N THR A 43 -5.68 2.00 -20.01
CA THR A 43 -6.34 2.89 -19.05
C THR A 43 -7.47 2.17 -18.30
N ASP A 44 -8.28 1.38 -19.01
CA ASP A 44 -9.35 0.60 -18.39
C ASP A 44 -8.79 -0.42 -17.41
N ALA A 45 -7.71 -1.11 -17.78
CA ALA A 45 -7.05 -2.07 -16.92
C ALA A 45 -6.52 -1.42 -15.64
N ALA A 46 -5.85 -0.28 -15.75
CA ALA A 46 -5.31 0.45 -14.63
C ALA A 46 -6.42 0.96 -13.70
N PHE A 47 -7.48 1.51 -14.26
CA PHE A 47 -8.62 2.02 -13.50
C PHE A 47 -9.33 0.92 -12.72
N ASP A 48 -9.61 -0.21 -13.36
CA ASP A 48 -10.27 -1.34 -12.70
C ASP A 48 -9.39 -1.95 -11.61
N SER A 49 -8.07 -2.00 -11.81
CA SER A 49 -7.12 -2.47 -10.80
C SER A 49 -7.12 -1.60 -9.56
N LEU A 50 -7.17 -0.27 -9.73
CA LEU A 50 -7.27 0.67 -8.61
C LEU A 50 -8.59 0.52 -7.86
N ALA A 51 -9.70 0.36 -8.58
CA ALA A 51 -11.00 0.15 -7.95
C ALA A 51 -11.02 -1.11 -7.10
N LYS A 52 -10.47 -2.21 -7.61
CA LYS A 52 -10.35 -3.47 -6.86
C LYS A 52 -9.43 -3.33 -5.65
N TYR A 53 -8.33 -2.61 -5.81
CA TYR A 53 -7.42 -2.31 -4.71
C TYR A 53 -8.16 -1.61 -3.57
N GLU A 54 -8.95 -0.60 -3.87
CA GLU A 54 -9.72 0.15 -2.88
C GLU A 54 -10.79 -0.70 -2.18
N LEU A 55 -11.39 -1.65 -2.89
CA LEU A 55 -12.43 -2.53 -2.35
C LEU A 55 -11.87 -3.69 -1.53
N SER A 56 -10.60 -4.06 -1.70
CA SER A 56 -9.98 -5.13 -0.96
C SER A 56 -9.96 -4.83 0.54
N ARG A 57 -10.29 -5.83 1.36
CA ARG A 57 -10.23 -5.72 2.82
C ARG A 57 -8.88 -6.15 3.37
N GLU A 58 -8.31 -7.18 2.78
CA GLU A 58 -7.03 -7.73 3.20
C GLU A 58 -5.90 -6.73 3.03
N GLY A 59 -4.90 -6.85 3.85
CA GLY A 59 -3.70 -6.05 3.72
C GLY A 59 -2.81 -6.17 4.93
N GLN A 60 -2.07 -5.11 5.18
CA GLN A 60 -1.12 -5.04 6.27
C GLN A 60 -1.32 -3.74 7.06
N VAL A 61 -1.14 -3.84 8.35
CA VAL A 61 -0.93 -2.68 9.23
C VAL A 61 0.55 -2.62 9.53
N TYR A 62 1.14 -1.45 9.48
CA TYR A 62 2.58 -1.28 9.64
C TYR A 62 2.91 -0.14 10.59
N ILE A 63 4.12 -0.22 11.15
CA ILE A 63 4.74 0.87 11.92
C ILE A 63 5.99 1.30 11.15
N ILE A 64 6.06 2.58 10.82
CA ILE A 64 7.24 3.18 10.20
C ILE A 64 7.80 4.29 11.07
N THR A 65 9.10 4.51 10.90
CA THR A 65 9.86 5.52 11.64
C THR A 65 10.63 6.41 10.69
N ASN A 66 11.01 7.59 11.18
CA ASN A 66 11.87 8.50 10.44
C ASN A 66 12.80 9.20 11.44
N PRO A 67 14.13 9.21 11.21
CA PRO A 67 15.08 9.85 12.13
C PRO A 67 14.90 11.36 12.28
N ASN A 68 14.21 12.01 11.36
CA ASN A 68 13.86 13.43 11.47
C ASN A 68 12.76 13.68 12.51
N PHE A 69 12.03 12.63 12.88
CA PHE A 69 10.97 12.66 13.89
C PHE A 69 11.22 11.55 14.92
N PRO A 70 12.31 11.63 15.71
CA PRO A 70 12.78 10.49 16.52
C PRO A 70 11.83 10.10 17.64
N GLU A 71 10.94 10.98 18.04
CA GLU A 71 9.97 10.71 19.10
C GLU A 71 8.63 10.21 18.57
N TRP A 72 8.48 10.11 17.25
CA TRP A 72 7.21 9.77 16.61
C TRP A 72 7.31 8.50 15.80
N ILE A 73 6.22 7.74 15.80
CA ILE A 73 6.02 6.61 14.89
C ILE A 73 4.72 6.83 14.12
N LYS A 74 4.64 6.21 12.95
CA LYS A 74 3.42 6.23 12.15
C LYS A 74 2.84 4.83 12.07
N VAL A 75 1.55 4.71 12.33
CA VAL A 75 0.77 3.48 12.10
C VAL A 75 -0.12 3.70 10.90
N GLY A 76 0.08 2.91 9.88
CA GLY A 76 -0.68 3.00 8.64
C GLY A 76 -1.10 1.65 8.13
N MET A 77 -1.84 1.66 7.03
CA MET A 77 -2.29 0.45 6.35
C MET A 77 -1.96 0.49 4.88
N ALA A 78 -1.77 -0.69 4.29
CA ALA A 78 -1.55 -0.86 2.86
C ALA A 78 -1.87 -2.30 2.47
N ILE A 79 -2.01 -2.57 1.18
CA ILE A 79 -2.02 -3.96 0.71
C ILE A 79 -0.62 -4.55 0.86
N ASP A 80 0.41 -3.77 0.55
CA ASP A 80 1.81 -4.15 0.71
C ASP A 80 2.55 -3.00 1.40
N SER A 81 3.04 -3.24 2.63
CA SER A 81 3.71 -2.21 3.42
C SER A 81 5.05 -1.80 2.82
N GLU A 82 5.77 -2.68 2.15
CA GLU A 82 7.03 -2.34 1.49
C GLU A 82 6.81 -1.40 0.31
N ASP A 83 5.77 -1.64 -0.47
CA ASP A 83 5.40 -0.73 -1.57
C ASP A 83 5.00 0.64 -1.04
N ARG A 84 4.27 0.68 0.06
CA ARG A 84 3.91 1.96 0.70
C ARG A 84 5.13 2.67 1.24
N LEU A 85 6.06 1.95 1.86
CA LEU A 85 7.33 2.52 2.31
C LEU A 85 8.10 3.14 1.16
N ASN A 86 8.21 2.44 0.03
CA ASN A 86 8.88 2.97 -1.16
C ASN A 86 8.23 4.26 -1.65
N GLY A 87 6.90 4.36 -1.58
CA GLY A 87 6.17 5.58 -1.89
C GLY A 87 6.56 6.76 -0.98
N TYR A 88 6.73 6.52 0.31
CA TYR A 88 7.23 7.55 1.25
C TYR A 88 8.66 7.94 0.96
N GLN A 89 9.51 6.99 0.60
CA GLN A 89 10.92 7.26 0.29
C GLN A 89 11.06 8.22 -0.88
N THR A 90 10.16 8.19 -1.85
CA THR A 90 10.22 9.10 -3.00
C THR A 90 9.97 10.56 -2.61
N SER A 91 9.29 10.82 -1.51
CA SER A 91 9.02 12.17 -1.01
C SER A 91 10.12 12.70 -0.07
N SER A 92 11.07 11.86 0.32
CA SER A 92 12.18 12.24 1.18
C SER A 92 13.48 12.27 0.38
N PRO A 93 14.24 13.39 0.40
CA PRO A 93 15.53 13.45 -0.30
C PRO A 93 16.57 12.47 0.25
N PHE A 94 16.42 12.04 1.49
CA PHE A 94 17.35 11.13 2.14
C PHE A 94 16.88 9.70 2.21
N ARG A 95 15.65 9.42 1.76
CA ARG A 95 15.05 8.08 1.78
C ARG A 95 15.19 7.40 3.15
N ASP A 96 14.87 8.13 4.18
CA ASP A 96 15.17 7.80 5.57
C ASP A 96 13.99 7.20 6.36
N TYR A 97 12.88 6.93 5.70
CA TYR A 97 11.81 6.16 6.32
C TYR A 97 12.22 4.71 6.48
N SER A 98 11.86 4.11 7.60
CA SER A 98 12.14 2.70 7.89
C SER A 98 10.89 1.97 8.33
N LEU A 99 10.71 0.76 7.81
CA LEU A 99 9.65 -0.13 8.26
C LEU A 99 10.13 -0.83 9.53
N PHE A 100 9.47 -0.55 10.66
CA PHE A 100 9.78 -1.21 11.92
C PHE A 100 9.17 -2.61 11.96
N THR A 101 7.88 -2.71 11.66
CA THR A 101 7.16 -3.99 11.59
C THR A 101 5.89 -3.86 10.77
N SER A 102 5.35 -4.98 10.36
CA SER A 102 4.04 -5.06 9.72
C SER A 102 3.33 -6.34 10.12
N TRP A 103 2.00 -6.31 10.08
CA TRP A 103 1.14 -7.47 10.34
C TRP A 103 0.18 -7.65 9.17
N SER A 104 0.05 -8.89 8.71
CA SER A 104 -1.00 -9.24 7.75
C SER A 104 -2.33 -9.35 8.47
N VAL A 105 -3.35 -8.68 7.97
CA VAL A 105 -4.66 -8.64 8.60
C VAL A 105 -5.76 -8.91 7.59
N VAL A 106 -6.89 -9.39 8.07
CA VAL A 106 -8.05 -9.73 7.23
C VAL A 106 -8.78 -8.47 6.75
N ASP A 107 -8.87 -7.46 7.60
CA ASP A 107 -9.48 -6.17 7.29
C ASP A 107 -8.55 -5.05 7.76
N ARG A 108 -7.79 -4.49 6.82
CA ARG A 108 -6.78 -3.49 7.14
C ARG A 108 -7.36 -2.18 7.69
N ARG A 109 -8.52 -1.77 7.22
CA ARG A 109 -9.15 -0.52 7.67
C ARG A 109 -9.61 -0.63 9.11
N SER A 110 -10.25 -1.74 9.45
CA SER A 110 -10.70 -2.02 10.80
C SER A 110 -9.52 -2.16 11.76
N ALA A 111 -8.50 -2.90 11.36
CA ALA A 111 -7.29 -3.10 12.17
C ALA A 111 -6.56 -1.79 12.43
N GLU A 112 -6.38 -0.95 11.42
CA GLU A 112 -5.73 0.35 11.57
C GLU A 112 -6.54 1.26 12.51
N SER A 113 -7.84 1.33 12.31
CA SER A 113 -8.72 2.18 13.11
C SER A 113 -8.69 1.79 14.59
N GLU A 114 -8.72 0.50 14.88
CA GLU A 114 -8.64 0.00 16.25
C GLU A 114 -7.26 0.25 16.87
N ALA A 115 -6.19 0.08 16.08
CA ALA A 115 -4.84 0.40 16.53
C ALA A 115 -4.70 1.88 16.86
N HIS A 116 -5.21 2.76 16.02
CA HIS A 116 -5.20 4.20 16.27
C HIS A 116 -5.94 4.56 17.54
N SER A 117 -7.13 3.98 17.74
CA SER A 117 -7.92 4.22 18.95
C SER A 117 -7.21 3.74 20.21
N LEU A 118 -6.55 2.60 20.14
CA LEU A 118 -5.81 2.05 21.28
C LEU A 118 -4.60 2.90 21.63
N LEU A 119 -3.81 3.31 20.65
CA LEU A 119 -2.62 4.14 20.86
C LEU A 119 -2.98 5.54 21.35
N GLU A 120 -4.09 6.11 20.88
CA GLU A 120 -4.56 7.43 21.28
C GLU A 120 -4.86 7.53 22.78
N LYS A 121 -5.23 6.41 23.41
CA LYS A 121 -5.48 6.37 24.85
C LYS A 121 -4.22 6.58 25.69
N SER A 122 -3.05 6.24 25.17
CA SER A 122 -1.81 6.25 25.92
C SER A 122 -0.77 7.25 25.41
N PHE A 123 -0.87 7.69 24.16
CA PHE A 123 0.13 8.53 23.53
C PHE A 123 -0.51 9.70 22.80
N ASP A 124 0.25 10.80 22.67
CA ASP A 124 -0.15 11.95 21.87
C ASP A 124 -0.25 11.54 20.40
N ARG A 125 -1.28 12.03 19.73
CA ARG A 125 -1.59 11.69 18.34
C ARG A 125 -1.63 12.93 17.46
N ARG A 126 -1.04 12.81 16.25
CA ARG A 126 -1.21 13.77 15.16
C ARG A 126 -1.49 12.99 13.87
N GLY A 127 -2.76 12.92 13.45
CA GLY A 127 -3.17 12.10 12.33
C GLY A 127 -2.86 10.63 12.55
N GLU A 128 -1.99 10.07 11.75
CA GLU A 128 -1.54 8.68 11.89
C GLU A 128 -0.22 8.54 12.65
N TRP A 129 0.30 9.65 13.19
CA TRP A 129 1.53 9.69 13.96
C TRP A 129 1.24 9.71 15.46
N PHE A 130 2.07 8.96 16.20
CA PHE A 130 1.95 8.83 17.66
C PHE A 130 3.28 9.09 18.33
N LYS A 131 3.26 9.82 19.42
CA LYS A 131 4.47 10.16 20.17
C LYS A 131 4.82 9.05 21.14
N CYS A 132 5.59 8.09 20.64
CA CYS A 132 6.11 6.97 21.43
C CYS A 132 7.26 6.32 20.69
N THR A 133 7.94 5.35 21.33
CA THR A 133 8.92 4.54 20.63
C THR A 133 8.23 3.47 19.80
N PRO A 134 8.88 2.96 18.73
CA PRO A 134 8.31 1.86 17.96
C PRO A 134 8.08 0.61 18.81
N GLU A 135 8.92 0.35 19.79
CA GLU A 135 8.76 -0.78 20.72
C GLU A 135 7.52 -0.61 21.58
N GLN A 136 7.27 0.58 22.09
CA GLN A 136 6.05 0.88 22.87
C GLN A 136 4.80 0.69 22.04
N ALA A 137 4.81 1.16 20.80
CA ALA A 137 3.68 0.98 19.88
C ALA A 137 3.45 -0.51 19.55
N HIS A 138 4.52 -1.24 19.26
CA HIS A 138 4.45 -2.67 18.98
C HIS A 138 3.83 -3.43 20.17
N GLU A 139 4.31 -3.19 21.36
CA GLU A 139 3.80 -3.83 22.58
C GLU A 139 2.32 -3.53 22.79
N ALA A 140 1.92 -2.29 22.54
CA ALA A 140 0.53 -1.86 22.75
C ALA A 140 -0.44 -2.51 21.77
N VAL A 141 -0.05 -2.76 20.53
CA VAL A 141 -0.97 -3.22 19.47
C VAL A 141 -0.76 -4.66 19.03
N ALA A 142 0.29 -5.34 19.47
CA ALA A 142 0.62 -6.68 18.99
C ALA A 142 -0.51 -7.69 19.18
N GLU A 143 -1.12 -7.73 20.35
CA GLU A 143 -2.24 -8.64 20.64
C GLU A 143 -3.46 -8.30 19.78
N LEU A 144 -3.76 -7.02 19.62
CA LEU A 144 -4.83 -6.57 18.74
C LEU A 144 -4.60 -7.03 17.30
N MET A 145 -3.37 -6.90 16.81
CA MET A 145 -3.02 -7.30 15.44
C MET A 145 -3.13 -8.82 15.26
N GLU A 146 -2.75 -9.59 16.25
CA GLU A 146 -2.93 -11.05 16.22
C GLU A 146 -4.40 -11.45 16.09
N ASN A 147 -5.29 -10.72 16.74
CA ASN A 147 -6.74 -10.95 16.66
C ASN A 147 -7.31 -10.59 15.28
N HIS A 148 -6.62 -9.79 14.50
CA HIS A 148 -7.03 -9.40 13.15
C HIS A 148 -6.42 -10.26 12.03
N GLN A 149 -5.60 -11.21 12.38
CA GLN A 149 -4.96 -12.12 11.40
C GLN A 149 -5.86 -13.22 10.85
#